data_4a6dc0ebc3958dfa6503eefba2ea23b8
#
_entry.id   4a6dc0ebc3958dfa6503eefba2ea23b8
#
_cell.length_a   1.000
_cell.length_b   1.000
_cell.length_c   1.000
_cell.angle_alpha   90.00
_cell.angle_beta   90.00
_cell.angle_gamma   90.00
#
_symmetry.space_group_name_H-M   'P 1'
#
loop_
_entity.id
_entity.type
_entity.pdbx_description
1 polymer ?
#
loop_
_entity_poly.entity_id
_entity_poly.type
_entity_poly.pdbx_seq_one_letter_code
_entity_poly.pdbx_strand_id
1 'polypeptide(L)'
;MPEVVLRRGRAADVEPAVAVWRAAQAARQGRRPVRVESEERVRSYALKPDAFLLLAEAGSEVVGMGLGMQGLADDGAGPPVPRLCHIAMIFVAPERWSEGIGGRVLGGVLEEACSRGYERAQLWTHADNARAQRLYERHGFRRTGREKDDDLGEWIVHYERAL
;
A
#
# COMPACT_ATOMS: atom_id res chain seq x y z
N MET A 1 -3.84 0.56 26.05
CA MET A 1 -3.57 0.93 24.64
C MET A 1 -4.89 1.13 23.91
N PRO A 2 -5.03 2.22 23.16
CA PRO A 2 -6.25 2.42 22.38
C PRO A 2 -6.40 1.29 21.36
N GLU A 3 -7.65 0.89 21.14
CA GLU A 3 -7.98 -0.08 20.12
C GLU A 3 -7.68 0.50 18.73
N VAL A 4 -7.22 -0.34 17.83
CA VAL A 4 -6.99 0.04 16.42
C VAL A 4 -8.28 -0.10 15.64
N VAL A 5 -8.71 0.98 15.01
CA VAL A 5 -9.93 1.04 14.21
C VAL A 5 -9.56 1.35 12.76
N LEU A 6 -10.16 0.65 11.82
CA LEU A 6 -10.02 0.96 10.38
C LEU A 6 -11.10 1.94 9.95
N ARG A 7 -10.73 2.89 9.12
CA ARG A 7 -11.69 3.81 8.48
C ARG A 7 -11.23 4.24 7.10
N ARG A 8 -12.16 4.75 6.30
CA ARG A 8 -11.82 5.38 5.02
C ARG A 8 -11.13 6.72 5.28
N GLY A 9 -10.11 7.00 4.47
CA GLY A 9 -9.41 8.27 4.51
C GLY A 9 -10.10 9.34 3.66
N ARG A 10 -9.83 10.59 4.01
CA ARG A 10 -10.28 11.80 3.30
C ARG A 10 -9.07 12.62 2.90
N ALA A 11 -9.29 13.70 2.14
CA ALA A 11 -8.19 14.57 1.71
C ALA A 11 -7.34 15.09 2.89
N ALA A 12 -7.97 15.38 4.04
CA ALA A 12 -7.28 15.83 5.25
C ALA A 12 -6.36 14.75 5.86
N ASP A 13 -6.51 13.50 5.45
CA ASP A 13 -5.74 12.37 5.98
C ASP A 13 -4.47 12.08 5.16
N VAL A 14 -4.25 12.77 4.05
CA VAL A 14 -3.10 12.53 3.17
C VAL A 14 -1.79 12.77 3.91
N GLU A 15 -1.65 13.86 4.64
CA GLU A 15 -0.42 14.15 5.37
C GLU A 15 -0.15 13.17 6.52
N PRO A 16 -1.12 12.79 7.36
CA PRO A 16 -0.92 11.70 8.32
C PRO A 16 -0.51 10.38 7.67
N ALA A 17 -1.09 10.04 6.52
CA ALA A 17 -0.71 8.82 5.77
C ALA A 17 0.72 8.91 5.25
N VAL A 18 1.13 10.05 4.72
CA VAL A 18 2.50 10.30 4.27
C VAL A 18 3.48 10.15 5.44
N ALA A 19 3.11 10.62 6.63
CA ALA A 19 3.95 10.47 7.82
C ALA A 19 4.19 9.00 8.19
N VAL A 20 3.17 8.15 8.11
CA VAL A 20 3.31 6.70 8.33
C VAL A 20 4.23 6.09 7.28
N TRP A 21 3.99 6.42 6.02
CA TRP A 21 4.83 5.94 4.91
C TRP A 21 6.30 6.34 5.11
N ARG A 22 6.54 7.60 5.44
CA ARG A 22 7.90 8.14 5.68
C ARG A 22 8.62 7.37 6.79
N ALA A 23 7.95 7.18 7.91
CA ALA A 23 8.52 6.46 9.06
C ALA A 23 8.83 5.00 8.71
N ALA A 24 7.91 4.33 8.00
CA ALA A 24 8.10 2.93 7.60
C ALA A 24 9.24 2.78 6.59
N GLN A 25 9.35 3.68 5.62
CA GLN A 25 10.44 3.66 4.65
C GLN A 25 11.79 3.92 5.30
N ALA A 26 11.87 4.89 6.20
CA ALA A 26 13.09 5.21 6.93
C ALA A 26 13.56 4.01 7.77
N ALA A 27 12.64 3.33 8.44
CA ALA A 27 12.97 2.14 9.24
C ALA A 27 13.45 0.99 8.36
N ARG A 28 12.80 0.77 7.21
CA ARG A 28 13.20 -0.28 6.25
C ARG A 28 14.57 -0.02 5.65
N GLN A 29 14.89 1.25 5.37
CA GLN A 29 16.15 1.66 4.76
C GLN A 29 17.28 1.92 5.77
N GLY A 30 17.14 1.44 7.01
CA GLY A 30 18.15 1.67 8.04
C GLY A 30 18.16 3.11 8.56
N ARG A 31 16.99 3.73 8.61
CA ARG A 31 16.76 5.12 9.06
C ARG A 31 17.41 6.18 8.19
N ARG A 32 17.62 5.89 6.91
CA ARG A 32 18.09 6.90 5.96
C ARG A 32 16.96 7.89 5.67
N PRO A 33 17.30 9.17 5.41
CA PRO A 33 16.29 10.16 5.00
C PRO A 33 15.56 9.70 3.73
N VAL A 34 14.25 9.90 3.71
CA VAL A 34 13.41 9.61 2.55
C VAL A 34 13.48 10.79 1.59
N ARG A 35 13.53 10.52 0.29
CA ARG A 35 13.57 11.56 -0.73
C ARG A 35 12.26 12.34 -0.80
N VAL A 36 12.35 13.65 -0.97
CA VAL A 36 11.17 14.52 -1.12
C VAL A 36 10.33 14.11 -2.33
N GLU A 37 10.97 13.75 -3.44
CA GLU A 37 10.29 13.30 -4.67
C GLU A 37 9.44 12.05 -4.44
N SER A 38 9.89 11.18 -3.54
CA SER A 38 9.14 9.98 -3.18
C SER A 38 7.88 10.32 -2.36
N GLU A 39 7.97 11.30 -1.46
CA GLU A 39 6.80 11.81 -0.73
C GLU A 39 5.79 12.46 -1.66
N GLU A 40 6.26 13.24 -2.62
CA GLU A 40 5.38 13.87 -3.63
C GLU A 40 4.65 12.82 -4.46
N ARG A 41 5.30 11.71 -4.76
CA ARG A 41 4.66 10.59 -5.46
C ARG A 41 3.52 10.01 -4.63
N VAL A 42 3.72 9.83 -3.33
CA VAL A 42 2.67 9.33 -2.41
C VAL A 42 1.47 10.28 -2.42
N ARG A 43 1.72 11.59 -2.28
CA ARG A 43 0.66 12.59 -2.32
C ARG A 43 -0.08 12.59 -3.65
N SER A 44 0.66 12.53 -4.74
CA SER A 44 0.10 12.46 -6.10
C SER A 44 -0.84 11.26 -6.26
N TYR A 45 -0.43 10.09 -5.80
CA TYR A 45 -1.25 8.89 -5.87
C TYR A 45 -2.51 9.01 -5.00
N ALA A 46 -2.36 9.49 -3.77
CA ALA A 46 -3.48 9.63 -2.85
C ALA A 46 -4.56 10.62 -3.34
N LEU A 47 -4.17 11.56 -4.19
CA LEU A 47 -5.06 12.59 -4.72
C LEU A 47 -5.68 12.24 -6.08
N LYS A 48 -5.36 11.09 -6.66
CA LYS A 48 -6.00 10.66 -7.91
C LYS A 48 -7.50 10.42 -7.70
N PRO A 49 -8.36 10.79 -8.67
CA PRO A 49 -9.81 10.65 -8.51
C PRO A 49 -10.30 9.23 -8.21
N ASP A 50 -9.61 8.23 -8.72
CA ASP A 50 -9.95 6.81 -8.52
C ASP A 50 -9.28 6.20 -7.30
N ALA A 51 -8.39 6.93 -6.62
CA ALA A 51 -7.69 6.42 -5.43
C ALA A 51 -8.63 6.36 -4.23
N PHE A 52 -8.40 5.35 -3.39
CA PHE A 52 -9.06 5.25 -2.10
C PHE A 52 -8.02 4.93 -1.03
N LEU A 53 -8.18 5.59 0.10
CA LEU A 53 -7.27 5.52 1.23
C LEU A 53 -7.97 4.83 2.40
N LEU A 54 -7.33 3.83 2.99
CA LEU A 54 -7.73 3.19 4.23
C LEU A 54 -6.72 3.54 5.31
N LEU A 55 -7.22 3.87 6.49
CA LEU A 55 -6.38 4.21 7.64
C LEU A 55 -6.66 3.30 8.81
N ALA A 56 -5.61 2.99 9.57
CA ALA A 56 -5.73 2.39 10.88
C ALA A 56 -5.40 3.46 11.91
N GLU A 57 -6.32 3.71 12.82
CA GLU A 57 -6.18 4.69 13.90
C GLU A 57 -6.14 4.02 15.26
N ALA A 58 -5.23 4.46 16.12
CA ALA A 58 -5.20 4.12 17.54
C ALA A 58 -5.42 5.42 18.32
N GLY A 59 -6.63 5.59 18.87
CA GLY A 59 -7.04 6.88 19.43
C GLY A 59 -7.12 7.94 18.33
N SER A 60 -6.35 9.02 18.46
CA SER A 60 -6.28 10.08 17.45
C SER A 60 -5.08 9.95 16.51
N GLU A 61 -4.28 8.90 16.67
CA GLU A 61 -3.05 8.70 15.92
C GLU A 61 -3.26 7.73 14.75
N VAL A 62 -2.82 8.11 13.55
CA VAL A 62 -2.80 7.22 12.39
C VAL A 62 -1.57 6.32 12.50
N VAL A 63 -1.78 5.02 12.56
CA VAL A 63 -0.71 4.02 12.75
C VAL A 63 -0.56 3.09 11.56
N GLY A 64 -1.43 3.16 10.58
CA GLY A 64 -1.34 2.38 9.35
C GLY A 64 -2.08 3.04 8.21
N MET A 65 -1.66 2.73 6.99
CA MET A 65 -2.30 3.26 5.79
C MET A 65 -2.26 2.25 4.65
N GLY A 66 -3.29 2.26 3.83
CA GLY A 66 -3.35 1.49 2.60
C GLY A 66 -3.96 2.33 1.49
N LEU A 67 -3.43 2.21 0.29
CA LEU A 67 -3.86 2.99 -0.87
C LEU A 67 -4.11 2.07 -2.04
N GLY A 68 -5.34 2.09 -2.56
CA GLY A 68 -5.73 1.38 -3.77
C GLY A 68 -6.16 2.35 -4.86
N MET A 69 -6.04 1.92 -6.11
CA MET A 69 -6.42 2.72 -7.27
C MET A 69 -6.66 1.83 -8.49
N GLN A 70 -7.11 2.42 -9.57
CA GLN A 70 -7.28 1.72 -10.85
C GLN A 70 -5.93 1.19 -11.34
N GLY A 71 -5.87 -0.09 -11.67
CA GLY A 71 -4.69 -0.69 -12.30
C GLY A 71 -4.55 -0.27 -13.76
N LEU A 72 -3.33 0.02 -14.17
CA LEU A 72 -3.00 0.44 -15.54
C LEU A 72 -2.13 -0.62 -16.22
N ALA A 73 -2.26 -0.75 -17.52
CA ALA A 73 -1.39 -1.60 -18.33
C ALA A 73 0.02 -1.01 -18.39
N ASP A 74 0.96 -1.79 -18.92
CA ASP A 74 2.34 -1.38 -19.17
C ASP A 74 3.00 -0.76 -17.92
N ASP A 75 2.81 -1.43 -16.77
CA ASP A 75 3.39 -1.04 -15.48
C ASP A 75 3.08 0.41 -15.08
N GLY A 76 1.87 0.86 -15.40
CA GLY A 76 1.39 2.19 -15.04
C GLY A 76 1.47 3.23 -16.17
N ALA A 77 2.07 2.89 -17.31
CA ALA A 77 2.20 3.79 -18.44
C ALA A 77 1.07 3.66 -19.47
N GLY A 78 0.27 2.59 -19.37
CA GLY A 78 -0.77 2.26 -20.34
C GLY A 78 -2.18 2.65 -19.89
N PRO A 79 -3.20 2.21 -20.65
CA PRO A 79 -4.60 2.47 -20.34
C PRO A 79 -5.06 1.68 -19.11
N PRO A 80 -6.22 2.06 -18.53
CA PRO A 80 -6.82 1.28 -17.44
C PRO A 80 -7.10 -0.16 -17.85
N VAL A 81 -6.73 -1.09 -16.96
CA VAL A 81 -7.10 -2.50 -17.11
C VAL A 81 -8.44 -2.71 -16.39
N PRO A 82 -9.50 -3.11 -17.11
CA PRO A 82 -10.82 -3.26 -16.48
C PRO A 82 -10.79 -4.17 -15.25
N ARG A 83 -11.45 -3.71 -14.19
CA ARG A 83 -11.66 -4.47 -12.94
C ARG A 83 -10.40 -4.88 -12.20
N LEU A 84 -9.27 -4.22 -12.48
CA LEU A 84 -8.01 -4.45 -11.80
C LEU A 84 -7.76 -3.32 -10.80
N CYS A 85 -7.66 -3.66 -9.52
CA CYS A 85 -7.22 -2.75 -8.49
C CYS A 85 -5.70 -2.84 -8.35
N HIS A 86 -5.03 -1.70 -8.39
CA HIS A 86 -3.63 -1.61 -8.04
C HIS A 86 -3.51 -1.18 -6.58
N ILE A 87 -2.88 -2.01 -5.76
CA ILE A 87 -2.58 -1.64 -4.38
C ILE A 87 -1.21 -0.99 -4.39
N ALA A 88 -1.22 0.34 -4.26
CA ALA A 88 0.00 1.13 -4.37
C ALA A 88 0.84 1.06 -3.08
N MET A 89 0.18 0.97 -1.92
CA MET A 89 0.86 1.10 -0.64
C MET A 89 0.10 0.37 0.46
N ILE A 90 0.86 -0.33 1.32
CA ILE A 90 0.42 -0.85 2.62
C ILE A 90 1.57 -0.58 3.58
N PHE A 91 1.38 0.32 4.52
CA PHE A 91 2.42 0.68 5.48
C PHE A 91 1.86 0.78 6.90
N VAL A 92 2.70 0.45 7.88
CA VAL A 92 2.37 0.52 9.30
C VAL A 92 3.52 1.24 10.01
N ALA A 93 3.18 2.07 10.98
CA ALA A 93 4.17 2.73 11.83
C ALA A 93 5.12 1.69 12.43
N PRO A 94 6.45 1.89 12.32
CA PRO A 94 7.42 0.87 12.72
C PRO A 94 7.29 0.36 14.15
N GLU A 95 6.94 1.23 15.08
CA GLU A 95 6.75 0.89 16.49
C GLU A 95 5.53 -0.02 16.73
N ARG A 96 4.68 -0.17 15.71
CA ARG A 96 3.49 -1.02 15.78
C ARG A 96 3.60 -2.26 14.87
N TRP A 97 4.78 -2.55 14.35
CA TRP A 97 5.00 -3.76 13.56
C TRP A 97 4.78 -5.02 14.42
N SER A 98 4.35 -6.10 13.78
CA SER A 98 4.05 -7.40 14.40
C SER A 98 2.77 -7.43 15.24
N GLU A 99 1.94 -6.40 15.18
CA GLU A 99 0.63 -6.36 15.86
C GLU A 99 -0.54 -6.76 14.94
N GLY A 100 -0.25 -7.19 13.70
CA GLY A 100 -1.29 -7.58 12.73
C GLY A 100 -2.00 -6.43 12.04
N ILE A 101 -1.57 -5.18 12.24
CA ILE A 101 -2.21 -3.99 11.66
C ILE A 101 -2.13 -4.02 10.13
N GLY A 102 -0.98 -4.42 9.56
CA GLY A 102 -0.81 -4.53 8.11
C GLY A 102 -1.83 -5.44 7.46
N GLY A 103 -2.10 -6.58 8.06
CA GLY A 103 -3.13 -7.51 7.59
C GLY A 103 -4.52 -6.94 7.65
N ARG A 104 -4.85 -6.20 8.70
CA ARG A 104 -6.15 -5.53 8.83
C ARG A 104 -6.31 -4.45 7.77
N VAL A 105 -5.29 -3.62 7.55
CA VAL A 105 -5.30 -2.57 6.51
C VAL A 105 -5.46 -3.20 5.13
N LEU A 106 -4.68 -4.25 4.83
CA LEU A 106 -4.79 -4.95 3.55
C LEU A 106 -6.20 -5.53 3.36
N GLY A 107 -6.75 -6.18 4.38
CA GLY A 107 -8.13 -6.69 4.34
C GLY A 107 -9.13 -5.59 4.04
N GLY A 108 -9.00 -4.43 4.66
CA GLY A 108 -9.85 -3.27 4.40
C GLY A 108 -9.73 -2.75 2.97
N VAL A 109 -8.53 -2.71 2.43
CA VAL A 109 -8.29 -2.32 1.02
C VAL A 109 -8.97 -3.31 0.07
N LEU A 110 -8.86 -4.61 0.34
CA LEU A 110 -9.48 -5.64 -0.49
C LEU A 110 -11.03 -5.57 -0.43
N GLU A 111 -11.59 -5.33 0.74
CA GLU A 111 -13.04 -5.14 0.89
C GLU A 111 -13.54 -3.91 0.12
N GLU A 112 -12.82 -2.80 0.23
CA GLU A 112 -13.16 -1.59 -0.51
C GLU A 112 -13.04 -1.80 -2.02
N ALA A 113 -12.02 -2.50 -2.48
CA ALA A 113 -11.84 -2.85 -3.88
C ALA A 113 -13.02 -3.67 -4.39
N CYS A 114 -13.46 -4.69 -3.64
CA CYS A 114 -14.64 -5.49 -3.99
C CYS A 114 -15.88 -4.60 -4.09
N SER A 115 -16.10 -3.71 -3.13
CA SER A 115 -17.27 -2.83 -3.12
C SER A 115 -17.30 -1.87 -4.31
N ARG A 116 -16.13 -1.55 -4.87
CA ARG A 116 -16.00 -0.70 -6.06
C ARG A 116 -16.11 -1.47 -7.37
N GLY A 117 -16.31 -2.78 -7.32
CA GLY A 117 -16.47 -3.61 -8.51
C GLY A 117 -15.18 -4.16 -9.10
N TYR A 118 -14.08 -4.03 -8.42
CA TYR A 118 -12.83 -4.68 -8.86
C TYR A 118 -12.94 -6.19 -8.66
N GLU A 119 -12.38 -6.95 -9.60
CA GLU A 119 -12.39 -8.41 -9.58
C GLU A 119 -11.02 -9.03 -9.35
N ARG A 120 -9.96 -8.24 -9.49
CA ARG A 120 -8.58 -8.66 -9.26
C ARG A 120 -7.83 -7.53 -8.56
N ALA A 121 -6.80 -7.90 -7.80
CA ALA A 121 -5.88 -6.94 -7.19
C ALA A 121 -4.45 -7.32 -7.51
N GLN A 122 -3.61 -6.32 -7.72
CA GLN A 122 -2.18 -6.49 -7.97
C GLN A 122 -1.37 -5.55 -7.11
N LEU A 123 -0.11 -5.92 -6.88
CA LEU A 123 0.85 -5.05 -6.20
C LEU A 123 2.29 -5.41 -6.58
N TRP A 124 3.18 -4.48 -6.33
CA TRP A 124 4.62 -4.68 -6.38
C TRP A 124 5.19 -4.55 -4.97
N THR A 125 6.19 -5.37 -4.64
CA THR A 125 6.89 -5.26 -3.37
C THR A 125 8.39 -5.56 -3.59
N HIS A 126 9.23 -5.06 -2.70
CA HIS A 126 10.67 -5.27 -2.80
C HIS A 126 11.02 -6.75 -2.62
N ALA A 127 11.95 -7.24 -3.45
CA ALA A 127 12.35 -8.63 -3.45
C ALA A 127 13.01 -9.06 -2.13
N ASP A 128 13.59 -8.13 -1.40
CA ASP A 128 14.22 -8.37 -0.10
C ASP A 128 13.27 -8.17 1.09
N ASN A 129 12.03 -7.79 0.85
CA ASN A 129 11.03 -7.56 1.91
C ASN A 129 10.24 -8.84 2.20
N ALA A 130 10.88 -9.82 2.84
CA ALA A 130 10.27 -11.10 3.15
C ALA A 130 9.02 -10.97 4.02
N ARG A 131 8.99 -9.98 4.91
CA ARG A 131 7.85 -9.72 5.80
C ARG A 131 6.60 -9.34 5.01
N ALA A 132 6.73 -8.39 4.07
CA ALA A 132 5.62 -7.97 3.22
C ALA A 132 5.16 -9.13 2.33
N GLN A 133 6.09 -9.87 1.75
CA GLN A 133 5.77 -11.02 0.89
C GLN A 133 4.95 -12.06 1.65
N ARG A 134 5.32 -12.39 2.88
CA ARG A 134 4.55 -13.32 3.71
C ARG A 134 3.15 -12.79 4.02
N LEU A 135 3.02 -11.49 4.26
CA LEU A 135 1.71 -10.86 4.47
C LEU A 135 0.81 -11.04 3.25
N TYR A 136 1.32 -10.73 2.06
CA TYR A 136 0.55 -10.85 0.83
C TYR A 136 0.19 -12.30 0.52
N GLU A 137 1.11 -13.22 0.68
CA GLU A 137 0.87 -14.65 0.47
C GLU A 137 -0.21 -15.18 1.42
N ARG A 138 -0.19 -14.79 2.68
CA ARG A 138 -1.25 -15.15 3.64
C ARG A 138 -2.62 -14.61 3.26
N HIS A 139 -2.66 -13.53 2.48
CA HIS A 139 -3.92 -12.94 1.99
C HIS A 139 -4.27 -13.39 0.57
N GLY A 140 -3.71 -14.50 0.12
CA GLY A 140 -4.08 -15.14 -1.14
C GLY A 140 -3.39 -14.59 -2.38
N PHE A 141 -2.46 -13.66 -2.22
CA PHE A 141 -1.66 -13.17 -3.35
C PHE A 141 -0.61 -14.21 -3.77
N ARG A 142 -0.34 -14.28 -5.06
CA ARG A 142 0.66 -15.17 -5.63
C ARG A 142 1.59 -14.39 -6.54
N ARG A 143 2.88 -14.75 -6.52
CA ARG A 143 3.86 -14.18 -7.45
C ARG A 143 3.47 -14.57 -8.87
N THR A 144 3.57 -13.61 -9.79
CA THR A 144 3.26 -13.82 -11.20
C THR A 144 4.50 -14.15 -12.03
N GLY A 145 5.68 -14.00 -11.46
CA GLY A 145 6.95 -14.14 -12.19
C GLY A 145 7.45 -12.84 -12.81
N ARG A 146 6.63 -11.78 -12.80
CA ARG A 146 7.08 -10.47 -13.29
C ARG A 146 7.96 -9.82 -12.23
N GLU A 147 9.09 -9.30 -12.67
CA GLU A 147 10.08 -8.64 -11.82
C GLU A 147 10.70 -7.49 -12.60
N LYS A 148 11.15 -6.47 -11.90
CA LYS A 148 11.85 -5.33 -12.52
C LYS A 148 12.62 -4.53 -11.47
N ASP A 149 13.52 -3.65 -11.92
CA ASP A 149 14.04 -2.60 -11.07
C ASP A 149 12.98 -1.54 -10.86
N ASP A 150 12.89 -0.98 -9.64
CA ASP A 150 12.12 0.23 -9.45
C ASP A 150 12.97 1.43 -9.93
N ASP A 151 12.38 2.63 -9.91
CA ASP A 151 13.07 3.83 -10.37
C ASP A 151 14.26 4.25 -9.49
N LEU A 152 14.49 3.54 -8.38
CA LEU A 152 15.53 3.83 -7.41
C LEU A 152 16.62 2.74 -7.38
N GLY A 153 16.59 1.80 -8.34
CA GLY A 153 17.55 0.73 -8.45
C GLY A 153 17.34 -0.45 -7.50
N GLU A 154 16.15 -0.55 -6.91
CA GLU A 154 15.79 -1.70 -6.08
C GLU A 154 14.97 -2.71 -6.88
N TRP A 155 15.18 -4.00 -6.62
CA TRP A 155 14.48 -5.07 -7.32
C TRP A 155 13.11 -5.29 -6.69
N ILE A 156 12.05 -5.27 -7.52
CA ILE A 156 10.68 -5.50 -7.08
C ILE A 156 10.03 -6.67 -7.79
N VAL A 157 9.10 -7.33 -7.11
CA VAL A 157 8.39 -8.51 -7.59
C VAL A 157 6.89 -8.27 -7.57
N HIS A 158 6.20 -8.87 -8.52
CA HIS A 158 4.76 -8.65 -8.74
C HIS A 158 3.92 -9.78 -8.14
N TYR A 159 2.83 -9.38 -7.48
CA TYR A 159 1.83 -10.26 -6.88
C TYR A 159 0.45 -9.93 -7.41
N GLU A 160 -0.40 -10.94 -7.55
CA GLU A 160 -1.78 -10.78 -7.99
C GLU A 160 -2.69 -11.78 -7.26
N ARG A 161 -3.97 -11.41 -7.10
CA ARG A 161 -5.01 -12.32 -6.63
C ARG A 161 -6.36 -11.95 -7.22
N ALA A 162 -7.25 -12.95 -7.34
CA ALA A 162 -8.66 -12.73 -7.59
C ALA A 162 -9.35 -12.18 -6.32
N LEU A 163 -10.34 -11.35 -6.50
CA LEU A 163 -11.16 -10.82 -5.42
C LEU A 163 -12.49 -11.57 -5.29
#